data_7e88d56999db363292f6de192826424b
#
_entry.id   7e88d56999db363292f6de192826424b
#
_cell.length_a   1.000
_cell.length_b   1.000
_cell.length_c   1.000
_cell.angle_alpha   90.00
_cell.angle_beta   90.00
_cell.angle_gamma   90.00
#
_symmetry.space_group_name_H-M   'P 1'
#
loop_
_entity.id
_entity.type
_entity.pdbx_description
1 polymer ?
#
loop_
_entity_poly.entity_id
_entity_poly.type
_entity_poly.pdbx_seq_one_letter_code
_entity_poly.pdbx_strand_id
1 'polypeptide(L)'
;MGLINRQSEVFMTSEKRNLNKKQRRILWAAAIAVLIGILSLVAGISSGHLPDEAKDGPIPTYTGHLRADQFMHPHPDEDITTDAVYMELDRRIHIRRGAETVPLENTEDAALQGEAIAFFVRYFETVMAGDAQAYNSLFTDTYYKRTLPFEYFSPQKIYDIVLQEAESDPEGDSLVYYVSYAIYDNDGTFRRDVASDASRVLIFTLVDEGGTMKIDSIGY
;
A
#
# COMPACT_ATOMS: atom_id res chain seq x y z
N MET A 1 -20.77 -18.01 -62.17
CA MET A 1 -21.33 -16.90 -61.38
C MET A 1 -21.12 -17.23 -59.91
N GLY A 2 -20.29 -16.61 -59.07
CA GLY A 2 -19.56 -15.37 -59.15
C GLY A 2 -18.42 -15.44 -58.15
N LEU A 3 -17.24 -15.01 -58.61
CA LEU A 3 -16.14 -14.52 -57.83
C LEU A 3 -16.53 -13.28 -57.05
N ILE A 4 -15.94 -13.01 -55.89
CA ILE A 4 -15.86 -11.82 -55.04
C ILE A 4 -16.14 -12.30 -53.59
N ASN A 5 -15.16 -12.42 -52.69
CA ASN A 5 -14.40 -11.38 -52.07
C ASN A 5 -13.30 -12.03 -51.20
N ARG A 6 -12.09 -12.04 -51.67
CA ARG A 6 -10.89 -12.39 -50.91
C ARG A 6 -9.98 -11.16 -50.87
N GLN A 7 -10.38 -10.13 -50.17
CA GLN A 7 -9.51 -8.96 -49.90
C GLN A 7 -9.99 -8.19 -48.69
N SER A 8 -9.74 -8.67 -47.48
CA SER A 8 -9.70 -7.85 -46.28
C SER A 8 -9.02 -8.50 -45.07
N GLU A 9 -8.17 -9.50 -45.27
CA GLU A 9 -7.36 -10.08 -44.16
C GLU A 9 -5.87 -9.79 -44.31
N VAL A 10 -5.51 -8.59 -44.70
CA VAL A 10 -4.11 -8.12 -44.65
C VAL A 10 -4.14 -6.73 -44.09
N PHE A 11 -4.05 -6.58 -42.82
CA PHE A 11 -3.48 -5.44 -42.10
C PHE A 11 -3.83 -5.51 -40.60
N MET A 12 -3.08 -6.32 -39.89
CA MET A 12 -2.71 -6.08 -38.48
C MET A 12 -1.69 -7.11 -38.01
N THR A 13 -0.55 -7.18 -38.69
CA THR A 13 0.66 -7.70 -38.07
C THR A 13 1.24 -6.55 -37.25
N SER A 14 0.92 -6.53 -35.95
CA SER A 14 1.63 -5.72 -34.96
C SER A 14 3.12 -6.11 -35.01
N GLU A 15 3.91 -5.22 -35.60
CA GLU A 15 5.36 -5.31 -35.62
C GLU A 15 5.85 -5.15 -34.15
N LYS A 16 6.00 -6.27 -33.46
CA LYS A 16 6.71 -6.32 -32.17
C LYS A 16 8.15 -5.90 -32.43
N ARG A 17 8.45 -4.61 -32.32
CA ARG A 17 9.82 -4.09 -32.37
C ARG A 17 10.58 -4.74 -31.22
N ASN A 18 11.44 -5.69 -31.59
CA ASN A 18 12.38 -6.31 -30.66
C ASN A 18 13.43 -5.25 -30.29
N LEU A 19 13.15 -4.46 -29.24
CA LEU A 19 14.06 -3.43 -28.74
C LEU A 19 15.31 -4.10 -28.17
N ASN A 20 16.49 -3.68 -28.66
CA ASN A 20 17.78 -4.13 -28.15
C ASN A 20 17.92 -3.77 -26.66
N LYS A 21 18.59 -4.62 -25.87
CA LYS A 21 18.82 -4.47 -24.42
C LYS A 21 19.30 -3.06 -24.04
N LYS A 22 20.07 -2.39 -24.90
CA LYS A 22 20.55 -1.01 -24.73
C LYS A 22 19.41 0.02 -24.91
N GLN A 23 18.51 -0.19 -25.85
CA GLN A 23 17.36 0.69 -26.11
C GLN A 23 16.32 0.58 -24.98
N ARG A 24 16.11 -0.61 -24.45
CA ARG A 24 15.26 -0.82 -23.26
C ARG A 24 15.77 -0.03 -22.05
N ARG A 25 17.07 -0.09 -21.76
CA ARG A 25 17.68 0.67 -20.65
C ARG A 25 17.53 2.18 -20.81
N ILE A 26 17.60 2.69 -22.03
CA ILE A 26 17.42 4.13 -22.32
C ILE A 26 15.95 4.53 -22.11
N LEU A 27 15.00 3.71 -22.54
CA LEU A 27 13.56 3.94 -22.32
C LEU A 27 13.19 3.92 -20.83
N TRP A 28 13.76 2.99 -20.06
CA TRP A 28 13.57 2.93 -18.61
C TRP A 28 14.16 4.16 -17.89
N ALA A 29 15.36 4.59 -18.29
CA ALA A 29 15.96 5.81 -17.73
C ALA A 29 15.14 7.05 -18.05
N ALA A 30 14.55 7.14 -19.25
CA ALA A 30 13.67 8.22 -19.63
C ALA A 30 12.34 8.21 -18.85
N ALA A 31 11.75 7.04 -18.63
CA ALA A 31 10.52 6.89 -17.84
C ALA A 31 10.73 7.30 -16.38
N ILE A 32 11.86 6.89 -15.78
CA ILE A 32 12.23 7.29 -14.41
C ILE A 32 12.45 8.80 -14.31
N ALA A 33 13.10 9.42 -15.30
CA ALA A 33 13.32 10.87 -15.32
C ALA A 33 12.01 11.66 -15.41
N VAL A 34 11.03 11.18 -16.19
CA VAL A 34 9.69 11.78 -16.27
C VAL A 34 8.94 11.64 -14.94
N LEU A 35 9.05 10.49 -14.30
CA LEU A 35 8.40 10.24 -13.01
C LEU A 35 8.97 11.15 -11.91
N ILE A 36 10.29 11.33 -11.86
CA ILE A 36 10.96 12.26 -10.95
C ILE A 36 10.54 13.70 -11.24
N GLY A 37 10.41 14.07 -12.52
CA GLY A 37 9.94 15.39 -12.93
C GLY A 37 8.52 15.69 -12.47
N ILE A 38 7.60 14.72 -12.56
CA ILE A 38 6.21 14.85 -12.11
C ILE A 38 6.15 14.95 -10.58
N LEU A 39 6.94 14.13 -9.86
CA LEU A 39 7.01 14.23 -8.39
C LEU A 39 7.54 15.61 -7.94
N SER A 40 8.53 16.16 -8.63
CA SER A 40 9.08 17.49 -8.34
C SER A 40 8.06 18.60 -8.62
N LEU A 41 7.22 18.43 -9.64
CA LEU A 41 6.15 19.38 -9.96
C LEU A 41 5.05 19.38 -8.89
N VAL A 42 4.68 18.22 -8.41
CA VAL A 42 3.67 18.07 -7.34
C VAL A 42 4.21 18.60 -6.00
N ALA A 43 5.48 18.36 -5.68
CA ALA A 43 6.13 18.95 -4.51
C ALA A 43 6.25 20.48 -4.60
N GLY A 44 6.47 21.03 -5.82
CA GLY A 44 6.52 22.47 -6.06
C GLY A 44 5.18 23.20 -5.90
N ILE A 45 4.07 22.51 -6.16
CA ILE A 45 2.71 23.07 -5.98
C ILE A 45 2.29 23.08 -4.52
N SER A 46 2.84 22.17 -3.71
CA SER A 46 2.57 22.08 -2.26
C SER A 46 3.36 23.08 -1.41
N SER A 47 4.35 23.76 -1.99
CA SER A 47 5.02 24.89 -1.31
C SER A 47 4.23 26.19 -1.48
N GLY A 48 2.95 26.14 -1.06
CA GLY A 48 2.15 27.32 -0.86
C GLY A 48 2.91 28.27 0.07
N HIS A 49 3.13 29.49 -0.40
CA HIS A 49 3.67 30.63 0.31
C HIS A 49 3.13 30.69 1.74
N LEU A 50 3.94 30.30 2.70
CA LEU A 50 3.69 30.62 4.09
C LEU A 50 3.81 32.14 4.21
N PRO A 51 2.83 32.83 4.82
CA PRO A 51 2.93 34.26 5.05
C PRO A 51 4.19 34.57 5.86
N ASP A 52 4.89 35.60 5.47
CA ASP A 52 6.18 36.08 6.03
C ASP A 52 6.10 36.55 7.51
N GLU A 53 4.94 36.44 8.17
CA GLU A 53 4.69 36.90 9.54
C GLU A 53 5.08 35.93 10.66
N ALA A 54 5.62 34.72 10.32
CA ALA A 54 6.01 33.74 11.34
C ALA A 54 7.49 33.80 11.77
N LYS A 55 8.20 34.89 11.46
CA LYS A 55 9.66 34.95 11.69
C LYS A 55 10.10 35.30 13.10
N ASP A 56 9.21 35.81 13.99
CA ASP A 56 9.58 36.27 15.33
C ASP A 56 8.79 35.63 16.50
N GLY A 57 8.02 34.61 16.25
CA GLY A 57 7.40 33.83 17.32
C GLY A 57 8.40 32.80 17.88
N PRO A 58 8.36 32.49 19.19
CA PRO A 58 9.15 31.40 19.74
C PRO A 58 8.84 30.14 18.92
N ILE A 59 9.88 29.53 18.35
CA ILE A 59 9.76 28.25 17.66
C ILE A 59 8.97 27.34 18.59
N PRO A 60 7.79 26.85 18.19
CA PRO A 60 7.07 25.93 19.04
C PRO A 60 7.99 24.74 19.26
N THR A 61 8.53 24.64 20.47
CA THR A 61 9.28 23.47 20.89
C THR A 61 8.26 22.35 20.85
N TYR A 62 8.29 21.54 19.81
CA TYR A 62 7.56 20.29 19.74
C TYR A 62 8.10 19.40 20.86
N THR A 63 7.63 19.66 22.06
CA THR A 63 7.76 18.70 23.13
C THR A 63 6.93 17.51 22.68
N GLY A 64 7.52 16.31 22.65
CA GLY A 64 6.88 15.09 22.19
C GLY A 64 5.56 14.69 22.90
N HIS A 65 5.08 15.54 23.79
CA HIS A 65 3.84 15.39 24.54
C HIS A 65 2.57 15.42 23.67
N LEU A 66 2.52 16.25 22.61
CA LEU A 66 1.34 16.27 21.72
C LEU A 66 1.14 14.97 20.94
N ARG A 67 2.23 14.23 20.65
CA ARG A 67 2.11 12.90 20.06
C ARG A 67 1.80 11.82 21.10
N ALA A 68 2.26 11.99 22.32
CA ALA A 68 1.92 11.08 23.42
C ALA A 68 0.41 11.12 23.72
N ASP A 69 -0.22 12.29 23.66
CA ASP A 69 -1.65 12.44 23.93
C ASP A 69 -2.53 11.74 22.87
N GLN A 70 -2.03 11.55 21.63
CA GLN A 70 -2.71 10.80 20.58
C GLN A 70 -2.65 9.27 20.80
N PHE A 71 -1.74 8.79 21.64
CA PHE A 71 -1.48 7.37 21.85
C PHE A 71 -1.63 6.97 23.33
N MET A 72 -2.46 7.67 24.09
CA MET A 72 -2.47 7.55 25.56
C MET A 72 -3.21 6.33 26.12
N HIS A 73 -4.02 5.65 25.34
CA HIS A 73 -4.88 4.60 25.88
C HIS A 73 -4.92 3.36 24.99
N PRO A 74 -3.85 2.51 25.02
CA PRO A 74 -3.96 1.21 24.36
C PRO A 74 -5.11 0.42 24.99
N HIS A 75 -6.04 -0.04 24.19
CA HIS A 75 -7.18 -0.87 24.59
C HIS A 75 -6.89 -2.34 24.27
N PRO A 76 -6.11 -3.06 25.11
CA PRO A 76 -5.58 -4.37 24.74
C PRO A 76 -6.65 -5.44 24.47
N ASP A 77 -7.82 -5.28 25.09
CA ASP A 77 -8.91 -6.24 25.02
C ASP A 77 -10.18 -5.63 24.39
N GLU A 78 -10.03 -4.56 23.59
CA GLU A 78 -11.18 -3.91 22.98
C GLU A 78 -11.78 -4.79 21.88
N ASP A 79 -13.08 -5.06 21.98
CA ASP A 79 -13.84 -5.55 20.84
C ASP A 79 -14.17 -4.36 19.92
N ILE A 80 -13.33 -4.16 18.89
CA ILE A 80 -13.46 -3.06 17.93
C ILE A 80 -14.80 -3.06 17.19
N THR A 81 -15.52 -4.18 17.16
CA THR A 81 -16.84 -4.30 16.52
C THR A 81 -17.96 -3.66 17.33
N THR A 82 -17.71 -3.32 18.59
CA THR A 82 -18.67 -2.63 19.45
C THR A 82 -18.65 -1.11 19.28
N ASP A 83 -17.64 -0.56 18.61
CA ASP A 83 -17.53 0.86 18.31
C ASP A 83 -18.45 1.26 17.15
N ALA A 84 -19.56 1.93 17.48
CA ALA A 84 -20.58 2.30 16.50
C ALA A 84 -20.04 3.23 15.40
N VAL A 85 -19.10 4.14 15.73
CA VAL A 85 -18.50 5.06 14.75
C VAL A 85 -17.61 4.29 13.78
N TYR A 86 -16.75 3.44 14.31
CA TYR A 86 -15.89 2.59 13.47
C TYR A 86 -16.71 1.68 12.55
N MET A 87 -17.83 1.14 13.04
CA MET A 87 -18.69 0.25 12.25
C MET A 87 -19.38 0.93 11.07
N GLU A 88 -19.49 2.27 11.06
CA GLU A 88 -20.00 3.07 9.94
C GLU A 88 -18.94 3.40 8.88
N LEU A 89 -17.64 3.22 9.19
CA LEU A 89 -16.54 3.48 8.25
C LEU A 89 -16.45 2.41 7.16
N ASP A 90 -15.85 2.74 6.01
CA ASP A 90 -15.63 1.77 4.95
C ASP A 90 -14.43 0.86 5.29
N ARG A 91 -14.71 -0.32 5.80
CA ARG A 91 -13.72 -1.33 6.21
C ARG A 91 -13.39 -2.34 5.12
N ARG A 92 -13.96 -2.16 3.92
CA ARG A 92 -13.69 -3.04 2.77
C ARG A 92 -12.31 -2.76 2.20
N ILE A 93 -11.73 -3.79 1.62
CA ILE A 93 -10.53 -3.66 0.83
C ILE A 93 -10.93 -3.22 -0.58
N HIS A 94 -10.33 -2.15 -1.05
CA HIS A 94 -10.47 -1.64 -2.40
C HIS A 94 -9.26 -2.01 -3.24
N ILE A 95 -9.48 -2.62 -4.39
CA ILE A 95 -8.41 -3.01 -5.32
C ILE A 95 -8.38 -1.98 -6.44
N ARG A 96 -7.25 -1.27 -6.58
CA ARG A 96 -7.02 -0.30 -7.64
C ARG A 96 -6.31 -0.95 -8.82
N ARG A 97 -6.92 -0.85 -10.00
CA ARG A 97 -6.38 -1.32 -11.27
C ARG A 97 -6.41 -0.16 -12.28
N GLY A 98 -5.26 0.48 -12.47
CA GLY A 98 -5.18 1.70 -13.28
C GLY A 98 -6.00 2.85 -12.67
N ALA A 99 -6.99 3.35 -13.40
CA ALA A 99 -7.89 4.41 -12.94
C ALA A 99 -9.12 3.90 -12.17
N GLU A 100 -9.37 2.61 -12.20
CA GLU A 100 -10.54 1.99 -11.58
C GLU A 100 -10.21 1.51 -10.16
N THR A 101 -11.17 1.68 -9.24
CA THR A 101 -11.08 1.15 -7.87
C THR A 101 -12.33 0.34 -7.60
N VAL A 102 -12.17 -0.93 -7.28
CA VAL A 102 -13.26 -1.89 -7.07
C VAL A 102 -13.19 -2.41 -5.64
N PRO A 103 -14.28 -2.35 -4.86
CA PRO A 103 -14.31 -2.95 -3.54
C PRO A 103 -14.29 -4.48 -3.64
N LEU A 104 -13.62 -5.11 -2.70
CA LEU A 104 -13.74 -6.54 -2.44
C LEU A 104 -15.04 -6.74 -1.64
N GLU A 105 -16.08 -7.25 -2.28
CA GLU A 105 -17.41 -7.37 -1.67
C GLU A 105 -17.43 -8.41 -0.54
N ASN A 106 -16.57 -9.43 -0.66
CA ASN A 106 -16.53 -10.55 0.25
C ASN A 106 -15.09 -11.04 0.39
N THR A 107 -14.61 -11.24 1.60
CA THR A 107 -13.25 -11.74 1.85
C THR A 107 -13.06 -13.18 1.35
N GLU A 108 -14.12 -13.97 1.24
CA GLU A 108 -14.09 -15.32 0.65
C GLU A 108 -13.73 -15.28 -0.85
N ASP A 109 -14.06 -14.18 -1.54
CA ASP A 109 -13.73 -13.98 -2.96
C ASP A 109 -12.28 -13.53 -3.18
N ALA A 110 -11.53 -13.24 -2.12
CA ALA A 110 -10.15 -12.74 -2.22
C ALA A 110 -9.24 -13.69 -3.01
N ALA A 111 -9.39 -15.00 -2.81
CA ALA A 111 -8.61 -16.00 -3.53
C ALA A 111 -8.89 -15.98 -5.05
N LEU A 112 -10.09 -15.59 -5.48
CA LEU A 112 -10.45 -15.42 -6.90
C LEU A 112 -9.78 -14.19 -7.51
N GLN A 113 -9.42 -13.19 -6.69
CA GLN A 113 -8.71 -11.99 -7.11
C GLN A 113 -7.18 -12.18 -7.16
N GLY A 114 -6.67 -13.30 -6.66
CA GLY A 114 -5.26 -13.67 -6.65
C GLY A 114 -4.71 -13.90 -5.24
N GLU A 115 -3.60 -14.63 -5.17
CA GLU A 115 -2.99 -15.04 -3.90
C GLU A 115 -2.55 -13.84 -3.05
N ALA A 116 -2.02 -12.78 -3.69
CA ALA A 116 -1.61 -11.57 -2.99
C ALA A 116 -2.80 -10.86 -2.31
N ILE A 117 -3.98 -10.83 -2.94
CA ILE A 117 -5.17 -10.23 -2.33
C ILE A 117 -5.63 -11.06 -1.14
N ALA A 118 -5.64 -12.39 -1.27
CA ALA A 118 -5.94 -13.28 -0.15
C ALA A 118 -4.92 -13.14 1.00
N PHE A 119 -3.67 -12.90 0.66
CA PHE A 119 -2.62 -12.59 1.64
C PHE A 119 -2.94 -11.29 2.40
N PHE A 120 -3.30 -10.20 1.70
CA PHE A 120 -3.62 -8.92 2.36
C PHE A 120 -4.89 -9.00 3.22
N VAL A 121 -5.88 -9.81 2.85
CA VAL A 121 -7.03 -10.08 3.74
C VAL A 121 -6.53 -10.63 5.08
N ARG A 122 -5.71 -11.68 5.07
CA ARG A 122 -5.14 -12.25 6.30
C ARG A 122 -4.29 -11.23 7.07
N TYR A 123 -3.49 -10.43 6.37
CA TYR A 123 -2.70 -9.36 6.98
C TYR A 123 -3.58 -8.40 7.77
N PHE A 124 -4.65 -7.87 7.17
CA PHE A 124 -5.54 -6.95 7.86
C PHE A 124 -6.36 -7.63 8.99
N GLU A 125 -6.73 -8.89 8.81
CA GLU A 125 -7.39 -9.66 9.89
C GLU A 125 -6.49 -9.77 11.13
N THR A 126 -5.19 -10.08 10.96
CA THR A 126 -4.27 -10.13 12.11
C THR A 126 -4.09 -8.78 12.78
N VAL A 127 -4.07 -7.70 11.99
CA VAL A 127 -3.91 -6.32 12.51
C VAL A 127 -5.17 -5.87 13.25
N MET A 128 -6.35 -6.14 12.70
CA MET A 128 -7.63 -5.83 13.36
C MET A 128 -7.85 -6.67 14.61
N ALA A 129 -7.34 -7.89 14.64
CA ALA A 129 -7.41 -8.75 15.82
C ALA A 129 -6.39 -8.43 16.92
N GLY A 130 -5.35 -7.62 16.62
CA GLY A 130 -4.24 -7.40 17.55
C GLY A 130 -3.38 -8.67 17.73
N ASP A 131 -3.41 -9.60 16.77
CA ASP A 131 -2.69 -10.87 16.86
C ASP A 131 -1.24 -10.68 16.39
N ALA A 132 -0.37 -10.27 17.31
CA ALA A 132 1.04 -10.04 17.03
C ALA A 132 1.76 -11.32 16.59
N GLN A 133 1.37 -12.50 17.08
CA GLN A 133 1.99 -13.76 16.68
C GLN A 133 1.64 -14.12 15.23
N ALA A 134 0.36 -14.09 14.88
CA ALA A 134 -0.09 -14.34 13.51
C ALA A 134 0.48 -13.28 12.54
N TYR A 135 0.47 -11.99 12.92
CA TYR A 135 1.10 -10.92 12.16
C TYR A 135 2.57 -11.20 11.87
N ASN A 136 3.36 -11.52 12.91
CA ASN A 136 4.79 -11.81 12.75
C ASN A 136 5.06 -12.99 11.83
N SER A 137 4.16 -13.97 11.74
CA SER A 137 4.31 -15.14 10.86
C SER A 137 4.21 -14.81 9.37
N LEU A 138 3.68 -13.62 9.03
CA LEU A 138 3.52 -13.16 7.65
C LEU A 138 4.80 -12.62 7.03
N PHE A 139 5.90 -12.54 7.78
CA PHE A 139 7.16 -11.94 7.32
C PHE A 139 8.24 -13.00 7.10
N THR A 140 9.20 -12.67 6.23
CA THR A 140 10.37 -13.51 5.98
C THR A 140 11.38 -13.44 7.13
N ASP A 141 12.25 -14.44 7.23
CA ASP A 141 13.40 -14.38 8.13
C ASP A 141 14.35 -13.21 7.76
N THR A 142 14.40 -12.84 6.49
CA THR A 142 15.20 -11.71 6.00
C THR A 142 14.69 -10.38 6.52
N TYR A 143 13.39 -10.20 6.62
CA TYR A 143 12.78 -9.02 7.24
C TYR A 143 13.26 -8.87 8.70
N TYR A 144 13.22 -9.94 9.46
CA TYR A 144 13.61 -9.92 10.89
C TYR A 144 15.11 -9.80 11.16
N LYS A 145 15.97 -9.87 10.15
CA LYS A 145 17.38 -9.46 10.30
C LYS A 145 17.54 -7.95 10.46
N ARG A 146 16.50 -7.17 10.10
CA ARG A 146 16.52 -5.69 10.08
C ARG A 146 15.49 -5.04 10.99
N THR A 147 14.48 -5.81 11.41
CA THR A 147 13.33 -5.30 12.18
C THR A 147 13.03 -6.30 13.31
N LEU A 148 12.68 -5.81 14.48
CA LEU A 148 12.25 -6.68 15.56
C LEU A 148 10.77 -7.08 15.37
N PRO A 149 10.38 -8.32 15.70
CA PRO A 149 9.00 -8.73 15.72
C PRO A 149 8.22 -7.94 16.78
N PHE A 150 6.92 -7.77 16.55
CA PHE A 150 6.04 -7.22 17.58
C PHE A 150 5.88 -8.23 18.72
N GLU A 151 6.09 -7.79 19.94
CA GLU A 151 5.72 -8.58 21.11
C GLU A 151 4.20 -8.46 21.37
N TYR A 152 3.64 -7.28 21.06
CA TYR A 152 2.25 -6.94 21.30
C TYR A 152 1.84 -5.71 20.50
N PHE A 153 0.60 -5.65 20.07
CA PHE A 153 -0.15 -4.45 19.69
C PHE A 153 -1.65 -4.71 19.94
N SER A 154 -2.42 -3.65 20.22
CA SER A 154 -3.86 -3.75 20.42
C SER A 154 -4.61 -4.00 19.11
N PRO A 155 -5.85 -4.49 19.13
CA PRO A 155 -6.72 -4.50 17.96
C PRO A 155 -6.81 -3.13 17.30
N GLN A 156 -6.65 -3.05 15.97
CA GLN A 156 -6.59 -1.80 15.24
C GLN A 156 -7.86 -1.58 14.42
N LYS A 157 -8.46 -0.40 14.54
CA LYS A 157 -9.66 0.02 13.80
C LYS A 157 -9.28 0.53 12.41
N ILE A 158 -8.99 -0.40 11.49
CA ILE A 158 -8.52 -0.10 10.12
C ILE A 158 -9.69 0.14 9.17
N TYR A 159 -9.58 1.16 8.33
CA TYR A 159 -10.57 1.52 7.32
C TYR A 159 -9.93 2.20 6.10
N ASP A 160 -10.71 2.47 5.04
CA ASP A 160 -10.26 3.06 3.77
C ASP A 160 -9.05 2.34 3.17
N ILE A 161 -9.14 1.01 3.13
CA ILE A 161 -8.04 0.15 2.67
C ILE A 161 -7.98 0.16 1.14
N VAL A 162 -6.84 0.55 0.57
CA VAL A 162 -6.60 0.50 -0.87
C VAL A 162 -5.34 -0.30 -1.17
N LEU A 163 -5.48 -1.30 -2.03
CA LEU A 163 -4.39 -2.10 -2.58
C LEU A 163 -4.20 -1.76 -4.05
N GLN A 164 -2.98 -1.50 -4.47
CA GLN A 164 -2.62 -1.30 -5.87
C GLN A 164 -1.35 -2.08 -6.17
N GLU A 165 -1.44 -3.04 -7.08
CA GLU A 165 -0.26 -3.73 -7.59
C GLU A 165 0.61 -2.76 -8.38
N ALA A 166 1.91 -2.72 -8.07
CA ALA A 166 2.88 -2.00 -8.88
C ALA A 166 3.15 -2.81 -10.16
N GLU A 167 3.62 -2.13 -11.21
CA GLU A 167 4.12 -2.85 -12.39
C GLU A 167 5.26 -3.79 -11.95
N SER A 168 5.00 -5.09 -11.96
CA SER A 168 5.97 -6.10 -11.58
C SER A 168 7.08 -6.21 -12.63
N ASP A 169 8.32 -6.42 -12.19
CA ASP A 169 9.39 -6.86 -13.09
C ASP A 169 9.05 -8.29 -13.55
N PRO A 170 8.87 -8.54 -14.87
CA PRO A 170 8.54 -9.86 -15.38
C PRO A 170 9.59 -10.94 -15.09
N GLU A 171 10.81 -10.55 -14.72
CA GLU A 171 11.91 -11.42 -14.33
C GLU A 171 12.10 -11.49 -12.79
N GLY A 172 11.25 -10.78 -12.03
CA GLY A 172 11.35 -10.70 -10.56
C GLY A 172 10.47 -11.74 -9.87
N ASP A 173 11.06 -12.45 -8.91
CA ASP A 173 10.37 -13.43 -8.04
C ASP A 173 9.55 -12.75 -6.93
N SER A 174 9.28 -11.44 -7.03
CA SER A 174 8.59 -10.66 -6.01
C SER A 174 7.44 -9.84 -6.59
N LEU A 175 6.37 -9.70 -5.80
CA LEU A 175 5.25 -8.82 -6.08
C LEU A 175 5.37 -7.54 -5.24
N VAL A 176 5.13 -6.39 -5.86
CA VAL A 176 5.17 -5.11 -5.15
C VAL A 176 3.78 -4.51 -5.12
N TYR A 177 3.33 -4.10 -3.94
CA TYR A 177 2.04 -3.46 -3.72
C TYR A 177 2.19 -2.11 -3.05
N TYR A 178 1.47 -1.11 -3.55
CA TYR A 178 1.17 0.13 -2.84
C TYR A 178 -0.07 -0.09 -1.99
N VAL A 179 0.07 0.09 -0.70
CA VAL A 179 -1.00 -0.15 0.28
C VAL A 179 -1.23 1.12 1.08
N SER A 180 -2.46 1.59 1.13
CA SER A 180 -2.84 2.69 2.00
C SER A 180 -4.06 2.31 2.83
N TYR A 181 -4.11 2.77 4.06
CA TYR A 181 -5.23 2.64 4.97
C TYR A 181 -5.14 3.70 6.06
N ALA A 182 -6.26 3.98 6.69
CA ALA A 182 -6.33 4.81 7.89
C ALA A 182 -6.58 3.92 9.12
N ILE A 183 -6.26 4.46 10.30
CA ILE A 183 -6.57 3.84 11.60
C ILE A 183 -7.41 4.83 12.38
N TYR A 184 -8.67 4.47 12.66
CA TYR A 184 -9.53 5.23 13.53
C TYR A 184 -9.07 5.06 14.98
N ASP A 185 -8.94 6.19 15.71
CA ASP A 185 -8.49 6.19 17.10
C ASP A 185 -7.17 5.41 17.29
N ASN A 186 -6.15 5.76 16.49
CA ASN A 186 -4.85 5.10 16.51
C ASN A 186 -4.16 5.29 17.87
N ASP A 187 -3.97 4.23 18.62
CA ASP A 187 -3.32 4.22 19.94
C ASP A 187 -1.78 4.16 19.89
N GLY A 188 -1.20 4.02 18.68
CA GLY A 188 0.24 3.97 18.45
C GLY A 188 0.92 2.67 18.87
N THR A 189 0.20 1.63 19.25
CA THR A 189 0.79 0.34 19.58
C THR A 189 1.27 -0.38 18.32
N PHE A 190 0.57 -0.18 17.19
CA PHE A 190 0.90 -0.76 15.89
C PHE A 190 1.65 0.22 14.97
N ARG A 191 1.09 1.41 14.70
CA ARG A 191 1.72 2.44 13.85
C ARG A 191 1.88 3.75 14.59
N ARG A 192 3.14 4.24 14.65
CA ARG A 192 3.50 5.52 15.28
C ARG A 192 3.87 6.61 14.27
N ASP A 193 3.90 6.26 13.00
CA ASP A 193 4.30 7.14 11.90
C ASP A 193 3.13 7.90 11.27
N VAL A 194 1.90 7.57 11.66
CA VAL A 194 0.66 8.24 11.21
C VAL A 194 -0.21 8.58 12.42
N ALA A 195 -0.90 9.72 12.33
CA ALA A 195 -1.93 10.10 13.31
C ALA A 195 -3.23 9.33 13.05
N SER A 196 -4.18 9.37 14.00
CA SER A 196 -5.54 8.91 13.79
C SER A 196 -6.14 9.54 12.53
N ASP A 197 -6.88 8.76 11.76
CA ASP A 197 -7.58 9.16 10.53
C ASP A 197 -6.67 9.66 9.40
N ALA A 198 -5.36 9.54 9.56
CA ALA A 198 -4.40 9.83 8.51
C ALA A 198 -3.97 8.54 7.80
N SER A 199 -3.80 8.62 6.48
CA SER A 199 -3.27 7.53 5.67
C SER A 199 -1.90 7.88 5.11
N ARG A 200 -1.06 6.86 4.94
CA ARG A 200 0.23 6.96 4.27
C ARG A 200 0.42 5.72 3.41
N VAL A 201 0.85 5.94 2.17
CA VAL A 201 1.15 4.82 1.27
C VAL A 201 2.38 4.07 1.78
N LEU A 202 2.23 2.77 1.90
CA LEU A 202 3.28 1.80 2.21
C LEU A 202 3.60 1.00 0.95
N ILE A 203 4.87 0.64 0.77
CA ILE A 203 5.33 -0.20 -0.33
C ILE A 203 5.66 -1.57 0.25
N PHE A 204 4.82 -2.56 -0.06
CA PHE A 204 5.03 -3.94 0.35
C PHE A 204 5.74 -4.70 -0.76
N THR A 205 6.82 -5.42 -0.41
CA THR A 205 7.42 -6.42 -1.29
C THR A 205 7.04 -7.79 -0.75
N LEU A 206 6.32 -8.56 -1.56
CA LEU A 206 5.88 -9.92 -1.26
C LEU A 206 6.74 -10.92 -2.02
N VAL A 207 7.10 -12.03 -1.40
CA VAL A 207 7.85 -13.13 -1.98
C VAL A 207 7.19 -14.46 -1.64
N ASP A 208 7.41 -15.48 -2.48
CA ASP A 208 7.10 -16.86 -2.12
C ASP A 208 8.26 -17.45 -1.30
N GLU A 209 7.98 -17.88 -0.10
CA GLU A 209 8.94 -18.60 0.74
C GLU A 209 8.41 -20.01 1.03
N GLY A 210 8.85 -20.97 0.23
CA GLY A 210 8.46 -22.37 0.39
C GLY A 210 6.99 -22.67 0.10
N GLY A 211 6.40 -22.00 -0.88
CA GLY A 211 4.99 -22.15 -1.26
C GLY A 211 4.04 -21.31 -0.40
N THR A 212 4.58 -20.36 0.35
CA THR A 212 3.78 -19.44 1.18
C THR A 212 4.22 -18.00 0.91
N MET A 213 3.24 -17.16 0.56
CA MET A 213 3.49 -15.73 0.37
C MET A 213 3.81 -15.04 1.68
N LYS A 214 4.88 -14.26 1.69
CA LYS A 214 5.36 -13.49 2.85
C LYS A 214 5.82 -12.10 2.49
N ILE A 215 5.88 -11.20 3.47
CA ILE A 215 6.42 -9.85 3.35
C ILE A 215 7.93 -9.91 3.54
N ASP A 216 8.70 -9.50 2.54
CA ASP A 216 10.15 -9.35 2.64
C ASP A 216 10.56 -7.94 3.04
N SER A 217 9.78 -6.93 2.66
CA SER A 217 10.01 -5.55 3.09
C SER A 217 8.74 -4.71 3.10
N ILE A 218 8.72 -3.70 3.98
CA ILE A 218 7.77 -2.59 3.96
C ILE A 218 8.56 -1.30 3.89
N GLY A 219 8.32 -0.50 2.85
CA GLY A 219 8.93 0.82 2.61
C GLY A 219 7.89 1.95 2.56
N TYR A 220 8.39 3.17 2.30
CA TYR A 220 7.58 4.39 2.18
C TYR A 220 7.87 5.09 0.85
#